data_ae291e86e8af188def5d715f2379b9c2
#
_entry.id   ae291e86e8af188def5d715f2379b9c2
#
_cell.length_a   1.000
_cell.length_b   1.000
_cell.length_c   1.000
_cell.angle_alpha   90.00
_cell.angle_beta   90.00
_cell.angle_gamma   90.00
#
_symmetry.space_group_name_H-M   'P 1'
#
loop_
_entity.id
_entity.type
_entity.pdbx_description
1 polymer ?
#
loop_
_entity_poly.entity_id
_entity_poly.type
_entity_poly.pdbx_seq_one_letter_code
_entity_poly.pdbx_strand_id
1 'polypeptide(L)'
;FSDIAKISASDMFIYVGGESDDWVSGVLKEAKNKNLVPVNMMKVLGERVKEEEVVEGMQETEHSHEHGEEGHHHDHRKEVSTFEDSEVKSRNLSDWAGEWQSAYPLALDGTLDEAFEEKAESGKMTAAEYKAYYQKGYKTDISKISIKKDKIEFTYADGRKVSSKYKNVGFYIQNWSTGTKAAMYRFVAKNKKSGAPLFIEFNDHMIEPAAAEHFHIRMSNESFDAIVDPENSFPTFFPASMSGEEICEHLAGHGHSHDEDGDEHGHHHEHDEVEYDEHVWLSVKNAAVLTNAIASQIEKLDPENASVYAANAKNYVEKLNALDKKYSETVASSKFKTILFGDRFPFRYLADDYGLKYYAAFVGCSAESEASFETVIFLAKKVDELGLGSVLTIENSDGKIAHTVIQNTSKKNQKVLKMDSLQSVNQKDIKGGKNYLGTMTENLSVLKEALN
;
A
#
# COMPACT_ATOMS: atom_id res chain seq x y z
N PHE A 1 9.63 -0.62 -23.66
CA PHE A 1 10.83 -0.45 -24.54
C PHE A 1 10.70 0.70 -25.52
N SER A 2 9.53 0.99 -26.15
CA SER A 2 9.39 2.06 -27.15
C SER A 2 9.48 3.46 -26.54
N ASP A 3 8.97 3.65 -25.34
CA ASP A 3 8.93 4.97 -24.69
C ASP A 3 10.28 5.33 -24.07
N ILE A 4 10.99 4.37 -23.48
CA ILE A 4 12.39 4.53 -23.05
C ILE A 4 13.28 4.99 -24.22
N ALA A 5 13.09 4.41 -25.41
CA ALA A 5 13.85 4.83 -26.60
C ALA A 5 13.53 6.28 -27.04
N LYS A 6 12.27 6.72 -26.88
CA LYS A 6 11.87 8.12 -27.15
C LYS A 6 12.47 9.07 -26.12
N ILE A 7 12.38 8.75 -24.84
CA ILE A 7 12.98 9.53 -23.75
C ILE A 7 14.47 9.67 -23.99
N SER A 8 15.16 8.56 -24.24
CA SER A 8 16.61 8.51 -24.48
C SER A 8 17.10 9.39 -25.67
N ALA A 9 16.21 9.68 -26.61
CA ALA A 9 16.50 10.47 -27.81
C ALA A 9 15.94 11.92 -27.75
N SER A 10 15.20 12.28 -26.72
CA SER A 10 14.59 13.61 -26.58
C SER A 10 15.59 14.67 -26.14
N ASP A 11 15.26 15.93 -26.36
CA ASP A 11 16.06 17.08 -25.90
C ASP A 11 15.70 17.48 -24.46
N MET A 12 14.47 17.19 -24.04
CA MET A 12 13.99 17.42 -22.67
C MET A 12 13.06 16.30 -22.24
N PHE A 13 13.16 15.90 -20.98
CA PHE A 13 12.26 14.94 -20.34
C PHE A 13 11.74 15.51 -19.03
N ILE A 14 10.41 15.62 -18.92
CA ILE A 14 9.74 16.13 -17.73
C ILE A 14 9.11 14.95 -17.00
N TYR A 15 9.36 14.85 -15.70
CA TYR A 15 8.84 13.81 -14.83
C TYR A 15 8.54 14.37 -13.44
N VAL A 16 7.73 13.66 -12.67
CA VAL A 16 7.29 14.14 -11.35
C VAL A 16 8.45 14.11 -10.36
N GLY A 17 9.16 13.01 -10.30
CA GLY A 17 10.10 12.68 -9.24
C GLY A 17 9.37 11.94 -8.10
N GLY A 18 10.09 11.47 -7.09
CA GLY A 18 9.55 10.59 -6.08
C GLY A 18 9.74 9.12 -6.45
N GLU A 19 9.18 8.22 -5.66
CA GLU A 19 9.42 6.78 -5.77
C GLU A 19 8.90 6.18 -7.08
N SER A 20 7.72 6.62 -7.54
CA SER A 20 7.14 6.17 -8.81
C SER A 20 8.04 6.44 -10.02
N ASP A 21 9.01 7.33 -9.89
CA ASP A 21 9.94 7.73 -10.94
C ASP A 21 11.40 7.28 -10.71
N ASP A 22 11.68 6.37 -9.78
CA ASP A 22 13.04 5.86 -9.49
C ASP A 22 13.74 5.28 -10.72
N TRP A 23 12.97 4.60 -11.58
CA TRP A 23 13.42 4.06 -12.86
C TRP A 23 14.02 5.12 -13.80
N VAL A 24 13.68 6.40 -13.65
CA VAL A 24 14.12 7.51 -14.50
C VAL A 24 15.63 7.69 -14.43
N SER A 25 16.23 7.51 -13.26
CA SER A 25 17.67 7.66 -13.06
C SER A 25 18.48 6.72 -13.95
N GLY A 26 18.04 5.48 -14.10
CA GLY A 26 18.64 4.48 -14.99
C GLY A 26 18.53 4.89 -16.46
N VAL A 27 17.35 5.32 -16.89
CA VAL A 27 17.12 5.75 -18.27
C VAL A 27 17.96 6.98 -18.64
N LEU A 28 18.11 7.94 -17.73
CA LEU A 28 18.94 9.13 -17.96
C LEU A 28 20.43 8.80 -18.09
N LYS A 29 20.96 7.85 -17.31
CA LYS A 29 22.36 7.38 -17.43
C LYS A 29 22.63 6.78 -18.82
N GLU A 30 21.69 6.00 -19.35
CA GLU A 30 21.78 5.29 -20.62
C GLU A 30 21.28 6.13 -21.83
N ALA A 31 20.91 7.39 -21.61
CA ALA A 31 20.35 8.24 -22.67
C ALA A 31 21.31 8.40 -23.85
N LYS A 32 20.79 8.24 -25.07
CA LYS A 32 21.52 8.43 -26.33
C LYS A 32 21.89 9.89 -26.53
N ASN A 33 20.95 10.79 -26.25
CA ASN A 33 21.21 12.22 -26.27
C ASN A 33 21.88 12.65 -24.96
N LYS A 34 23.17 12.87 -24.99
CA LYS A 34 23.94 13.32 -23.81
C LYS A 34 23.64 14.75 -23.37
N ASN A 35 22.91 15.52 -24.19
CA ASN A 35 22.44 16.87 -23.89
C ASN A 35 20.98 16.89 -23.41
N LEU A 36 20.37 15.73 -23.17
CA LEU A 36 19.02 15.62 -22.62
C LEU A 36 18.91 16.41 -21.32
N VAL A 37 17.95 17.33 -21.24
CA VAL A 37 17.66 18.13 -20.04
C VAL A 37 16.54 17.45 -19.24
N PRO A 38 16.85 16.85 -18.08
CA PRO A 38 15.81 16.31 -17.18
C PRO A 38 15.18 17.42 -16.35
N VAL A 39 13.86 17.44 -16.28
CA VAL A 39 13.09 18.37 -15.44
C VAL A 39 12.29 17.54 -14.43
N ASN A 40 12.82 17.44 -13.23
CA ASN A 40 12.14 16.81 -12.08
C ASN A 40 11.23 17.86 -11.44
N MET A 41 9.91 17.67 -11.47
CA MET A 41 8.94 18.62 -10.96
C MET A 41 9.07 18.85 -9.44
N MET A 42 9.28 17.80 -8.66
CA MET A 42 9.46 17.92 -7.21
C MET A 42 10.73 18.71 -6.87
N LYS A 43 11.85 18.49 -7.59
CA LYS A 43 13.07 19.30 -7.42
C LYS A 43 12.86 20.76 -7.78
N VAL A 44 12.06 21.06 -8.81
CA VAL A 44 11.69 22.43 -9.19
C VAL A 44 10.90 23.11 -8.07
N LEU A 45 10.02 22.39 -7.41
CA LEU A 45 9.16 22.90 -6.34
C LEU A 45 9.89 23.05 -5.01
N GLY A 46 10.93 22.22 -4.74
CA GLY A 46 11.74 22.32 -3.53
C GLY A 46 10.90 22.25 -2.26
N GLU A 47 11.00 23.27 -1.40
CA GLU A 47 10.27 23.36 -0.12
C GLU A 47 8.73 23.36 -0.23
N ARG A 48 8.18 23.40 -1.44
CA ARG A 48 6.73 23.26 -1.67
C ARG A 48 6.27 21.81 -1.70
N VAL A 49 7.20 20.89 -1.84
CA VAL A 49 6.91 19.45 -1.79
C VAL A 49 6.53 19.08 -0.36
N LYS A 50 5.49 18.27 -0.22
CA LYS A 50 4.92 17.85 1.07
C LYS A 50 5.15 16.38 1.26
N GLU A 51 5.40 16.02 2.51
CA GLU A 51 5.39 14.61 2.94
C GLU A 51 4.00 14.02 2.76
N GLU A 52 3.92 12.74 2.49
CA GLU A 52 2.63 12.04 2.51
C GLU A 52 2.03 12.09 3.93
N GLU A 53 0.73 12.20 4.06
CA GLU A 53 0.08 12.34 5.35
C GLU A 53 -1.05 11.34 5.49
N VAL A 54 -0.96 10.50 6.49
CA VAL A 54 -2.06 9.64 6.93
C VAL A 54 -2.91 10.43 7.92
N VAL A 55 -4.16 10.71 7.56
CA VAL A 55 -5.10 11.38 8.47
C VAL A 55 -5.97 10.37 9.19
N GLU A 56 -6.57 10.81 10.32
CA GLU A 56 -7.45 9.98 11.15
C GLU A 56 -8.48 9.19 10.33
N GLY A 57 -8.47 7.88 10.48
CA GLY A 57 -9.41 6.95 9.84
C GLY A 57 -9.00 6.47 8.45
N MET A 58 -7.91 6.95 7.87
CA MET A 58 -7.31 6.33 6.70
C MET A 58 -6.81 4.93 7.05
N GLN A 59 -6.94 4.04 6.09
CA GLN A 59 -6.28 2.74 6.17
C GLN A 59 -4.80 2.95 5.84
N GLU A 60 -3.93 2.48 6.73
CA GLU A 60 -2.49 2.48 6.46
C GLU A 60 -2.21 1.50 5.32
N THR A 61 -1.43 1.95 4.35
CA THR A 61 -0.93 1.09 3.28
C THR A 61 0.37 0.46 3.73
N GLU A 62 0.45 -0.85 3.69
CA GLU A 62 1.75 -1.52 3.81
C GLU A 62 2.51 -1.24 2.50
N HIS A 63 3.46 -0.32 2.56
CA HIS A 63 4.33 -0.02 1.42
C HIS A 63 5.41 -1.09 1.30
N SER A 64 5.34 -1.86 0.23
CA SER A 64 6.45 -2.71 -0.19
C SER A 64 7.40 -1.88 -1.07
N HIS A 65 8.56 -1.54 -0.54
CA HIS A 65 9.64 -0.92 -1.32
C HIS A 65 10.24 -1.96 -2.27
N GLU A 66 10.06 -1.79 -3.55
CA GLU A 66 10.75 -2.57 -4.59
C GLU A 66 11.99 -1.79 -5.07
N HIS A 67 13.17 -2.20 -4.61
CA HIS A 67 14.42 -1.84 -5.27
C HIS A 67 14.67 -2.80 -6.43
N GLY A 68 14.66 -2.26 -7.64
CA GLY A 68 14.97 -3.01 -8.82
C GLY A 68 16.47 -3.24 -8.99
N GLU A 69 16.92 -4.49 -8.97
CA GLU A 69 18.11 -4.94 -9.65
C GLU A 69 17.83 -6.19 -10.48
N GLU A 70 18.62 -6.35 -11.54
CA GLU A 70 18.40 -7.18 -12.71
C GLU A 70 18.13 -8.67 -12.42
N GLY A 71 17.06 -9.16 -12.99
CA GLY A 71 17.05 -10.49 -13.57
C GLY A 71 16.78 -11.69 -12.67
N HIS A 72 15.70 -11.69 -11.89
CA HIS A 72 14.98 -12.92 -11.58
C HIS A 72 13.48 -12.62 -11.55
N HIS A 73 12.68 -13.43 -12.25
CA HIS A 73 11.24 -13.41 -12.17
C HIS A 73 10.80 -13.67 -10.73
N HIS A 74 10.54 -12.62 -9.97
CA HIS A 74 9.77 -12.70 -8.73
C HIS A 74 8.32 -12.41 -9.06
N ASP A 75 7.52 -13.42 -8.85
CA ASP A 75 6.07 -13.40 -8.93
C ASP A 75 5.54 -12.42 -7.88
N HIS A 76 4.76 -11.43 -8.30
CA HIS A 76 4.13 -10.46 -7.42
C HIS A 76 3.18 -11.18 -6.46
N ARG A 77 3.60 -11.35 -5.20
CA ARG A 77 2.81 -11.99 -4.15
C ARG A 77 1.82 -11.00 -3.60
N LYS A 78 0.56 -11.22 -3.88
CA LYS A 78 -0.55 -10.49 -3.30
C LYS A 78 -0.88 -11.11 -1.94
N GLU A 79 -0.53 -10.49 -0.83
CA GLU A 79 -1.20 -10.75 0.44
C GLU A 79 -2.64 -10.25 0.31
N VAL A 80 -3.60 -11.15 0.45
CA VAL A 80 -5.00 -10.81 0.22
C VAL A 80 -5.79 -11.12 1.47
N SER A 81 -6.19 -10.08 2.18
CA SER A 81 -7.13 -10.16 3.32
C SER A 81 -8.59 -10.21 2.86
N THR A 82 -8.86 -9.78 1.62
CA THR A 82 -10.18 -9.81 0.96
C THR A 82 -10.03 -10.39 -0.44
N PHE A 83 -10.75 -11.46 -0.70
CA PHE A 83 -10.74 -12.16 -1.99
C PHE A 83 -12.10 -12.80 -2.26
N GLU A 84 -12.42 -13.00 -3.52
CA GLU A 84 -13.58 -13.83 -3.87
C GLU A 84 -13.23 -15.32 -3.73
N ASP A 85 -14.15 -16.11 -3.19
CA ASP A 85 -13.93 -17.54 -2.94
C ASP A 85 -13.46 -18.30 -4.19
N SER A 86 -13.82 -17.82 -5.38
CA SER A 86 -13.41 -18.35 -6.68
C SER A 86 -11.96 -18.06 -7.08
N GLU A 87 -11.31 -17.10 -6.42
CA GLU A 87 -9.91 -16.72 -6.69
C GLU A 87 -8.93 -17.69 -6.01
N VAL A 88 -9.37 -18.37 -4.94
CA VAL A 88 -8.52 -19.29 -4.20
C VAL A 88 -8.12 -20.50 -5.06
N LYS A 89 -6.82 -20.68 -5.27
CA LYS A 89 -6.24 -21.81 -5.99
C LYS A 89 -5.84 -22.93 -5.04
N SER A 90 -5.92 -24.16 -5.52
CA SER A 90 -5.38 -25.31 -4.77
C SER A 90 -3.86 -25.24 -4.72
N ARG A 91 -3.29 -25.46 -3.54
CA ARG A 91 -1.83 -25.40 -3.29
C ARG A 91 -1.29 -26.78 -2.88
N ASN A 92 -0.01 -26.99 -3.14
CA ASN A 92 0.67 -28.22 -2.80
C ASN A 92 1.57 -28.01 -1.58
N LEU A 93 1.86 -29.10 -0.84
CA LEU A 93 2.75 -29.02 0.33
C LEU A 93 4.16 -28.50 -0.02
N SER A 94 4.57 -28.57 -1.28
CA SER A 94 5.83 -28.00 -1.78
C SER A 94 5.93 -26.48 -1.63
N ASP A 95 4.82 -25.77 -1.56
CA ASP A 95 4.80 -24.31 -1.43
C ASP A 95 5.31 -23.87 -0.04
N TRP A 96 5.23 -24.77 0.94
CA TRP A 96 5.80 -24.62 2.29
C TRP A 96 7.10 -25.43 2.46
N ALA A 97 7.76 -25.86 1.38
CA ALA A 97 9.00 -26.64 1.50
C ALA A 97 10.10 -25.81 2.15
N GLY A 98 10.81 -26.40 3.13
CA GLY A 98 11.88 -25.74 3.87
C GLY A 98 12.09 -26.30 5.26
N GLU A 99 13.01 -25.65 5.97
CA GLU A 99 13.29 -25.85 7.39
C GLU A 99 12.75 -24.64 8.15
N TRP A 100 11.92 -24.88 9.16
CA TRP A 100 11.13 -23.85 9.85
C TRP A 100 11.33 -23.90 11.35
N GLN A 101 11.37 -22.76 12.02
CA GLN A 101 11.44 -22.59 13.46
C GLN A 101 10.18 -21.92 14.02
N SER A 102 9.83 -22.31 15.24
CA SER A 102 8.67 -21.73 15.94
C SER A 102 8.98 -20.34 16.48
N ALA A 103 8.07 -19.39 16.28
CA ALA A 103 8.12 -18.07 16.90
C ALA A 103 7.76 -18.09 18.41
N TYR A 104 7.17 -19.16 18.90
CA TYR A 104 6.71 -19.22 20.29
C TYR A 104 7.81 -19.03 21.35
N PRO A 105 8.99 -19.68 21.26
CA PRO A 105 10.09 -19.43 22.20
C PRO A 105 10.54 -17.97 22.20
N LEU A 106 10.60 -17.32 21.04
CA LEU A 106 11.02 -15.91 20.89
C LEU A 106 10.02 -14.94 21.54
N ALA A 107 8.72 -15.27 21.49
CA ALA A 107 7.69 -14.50 22.18
C ALA A 107 7.75 -14.66 23.72
N LEU A 108 8.36 -15.76 24.22
CA LEU A 108 8.49 -16.03 25.66
C LEU A 108 9.75 -15.38 26.25
N ASP A 109 10.87 -15.41 25.54
CA ASP A 109 12.17 -15.01 26.06
C ASP A 109 12.46 -13.49 25.94
N GLY A 110 11.58 -12.76 25.30
CA GLY A 110 11.66 -11.31 25.14
C GLY A 110 12.29 -10.85 23.82
N THR A 111 12.70 -11.78 22.95
CA THR A 111 13.28 -11.43 21.63
C THR A 111 12.32 -10.60 20.78
N LEU A 112 11.01 -10.79 20.92
CA LEU A 112 9.97 -10.08 20.14
C LEU A 112 9.38 -8.88 20.89
N ASP A 113 9.94 -8.45 22.02
CA ASP A 113 9.35 -7.39 22.86
C ASP A 113 9.33 -6.04 22.12
N GLU A 114 10.36 -5.73 21.34
CA GLU A 114 10.45 -4.50 20.54
C GLU A 114 9.32 -4.42 19.51
N ALA A 115 9.02 -5.52 18.81
CA ALA A 115 7.89 -5.57 17.89
C ALA A 115 6.54 -5.35 18.59
N PHE A 116 6.40 -5.77 19.84
CA PHE A 116 5.17 -5.53 20.62
C PHE A 116 5.08 -4.09 21.11
N GLU A 117 6.20 -3.44 21.42
CA GLU A 117 6.26 -2.02 21.76
C GLU A 117 5.88 -1.16 20.55
N GLU A 118 6.41 -1.46 19.39
CA GLU A 118 6.11 -0.78 18.15
C GLU A 118 4.63 -0.93 17.72
N LYS A 119 4.09 -2.16 17.78
CA LYS A 119 2.65 -2.39 17.54
C LYS A 119 1.75 -1.62 18.52
N ALA A 120 2.23 -1.36 19.74
CA ALA A 120 1.47 -0.61 20.73
C ALA A 120 1.36 0.88 20.39
N GLU A 121 2.22 1.42 19.54
CA GLU A 121 2.15 2.81 19.06
C GLU A 121 0.87 3.07 18.28
N SER A 122 0.28 2.03 17.66
CA SER A 122 -1.05 2.10 17.03
C SER A 122 -2.21 2.44 17.99
N GLY A 123 -1.97 2.37 19.31
CA GLY A 123 -2.95 2.69 20.35
C GLY A 123 -4.07 1.68 20.56
N LYS A 124 -4.08 0.56 19.83
CA LYS A 124 -5.14 -0.47 19.92
C LYS A 124 -5.00 -1.33 21.19
N MET A 125 -3.78 -1.72 21.54
CA MET A 125 -3.42 -2.48 22.73
C MET A 125 -2.09 -1.97 23.28
N THR A 126 -1.84 -2.21 24.56
CA THR A 126 -0.51 -1.96 25.16
C THR A 126 0.48 -3.06 24.72
N ALA A 127 1.79 -2.80 24.80
CA ALA A 127 2.82 -3.79 24.50
C ALA A 127 2.65 -5.08 25.29
N ALA A 128 2.25 -4.97 26.56
CA ALA A 128 1.98 -6.14 27.42
C ALA A 128 0.77 -6.96 26.94
N GLU A 129 -0.26 -6.32 26.43
CA GLU A 129 -1.45 -6.97 25.85
C GLU A 129 -1.10 -7.64 24.53
N TYR A 130 -0.33 -6.98 23.64
CA TYR A 130 0.20 -7.62 22.45
C TYR A 130 1.04 -8.83 22.77
N LYS A 131 1.99 -8.71 23.70
CA LYS A 131 2.82 -9.85 24.16
C LYS A 131 1.95 -11.02 24.63
N ALA A 132 0.95 -10.78 25.47
CA ALA A 132 0.04 -11.81 25.96
C ALA A 132 -0.78 -12.45 24.83
N TYR A 133 -1.23 -11.65 23.86
CA TYR A 133 -1.96 -12.12 22.68
C TYR A 133 -1.11 -13.05 21.82
N TYR A 134 0.11 -12.63 21.46
CA TYR A 134 1.01 -13.44 20.64
C TYR A 134 1.52 -14.68 21.38
N GLN A 135 1.82 -14.59 22.67
CA GLN A 135 2.17 -15.76 23.49
C GLN A 135 1.05 -16.80 23.52
N LYS A 136 -0.20 -16.34 23.57
CA LYS A 136 -1.36 -17.25 23.51
C LYS A 136 -1.52 -17.83 22.10
N GLY A 137 -1.45 -17.01 21.07
CA GLY A 137 -1.67 -17.39 19.67
C GLY A 137 -0.59 -18.33 19.13
N TYR A 138 0.67 -18.06 19.43
CA TYR A 138 1.83 -18.84 18.98
C TYR A 138 2.04 -20.14 19.73
N LYS A 139 1.35 -20.35 20.84
CA LYS A 139 1.58 -21.47 21.75
C LYS A 139 1.57 -22.82 21.03
N THR A 140 2.71 -23.51 21.11
CA THR A 140 2.93 -24.85 20.56
C THR A 140 4.05 -25.57 21.31
N ASP A 141 4.04 -26.88 21.26
CA ASP A 141 5.14 -27.74 21.74
C ASP A 141 6.08 -28.17 20.59
N ILE A 142 5.81 -27.74 19.37
CA ILE A 142 6.65 -27.98 18.19
C ILE A 142 7.68 -26.86 18.06
N SER A 143 8.96 -27.23 18.13
CA SER A 143 10.07 -26.27 17.99
C SER A 143 10.52 -26.07 16.55
N LYS A 144 10.44 -27.13 15.71
CA LYS A 144 10.87 -27.08 14.29
C LYS A 144 9.97 -27.93 13.42
N ILE A 145 9.82 -27.48 12.16
CA ILE A 145 9.13 -28.24 11.10
C ILE A 145 10.08 -28.31 9.90
N SER A 146 10.24 -29.52 9.33
CA SER A 146 10.94 -29.74 8.06
C SER A 146 9.94 -30.28 7.03
N ILE A 147 9.81 -29.58 5.89
CA ILE A 147 8.86 -29.94 4.82
C ILE A 147 9.64 -30.23 3.55
N LYS A 148 9.52 -31.47 3.03
CA LYS A 148 10.19 -31.91 1.80
C LYS A 148 9.21 -32.72 0.92
N LYS A 149 8.86 -32.19 -0.22
CA LYS A 149 7.86 -32.77 -1.16
C LYS A 149 6.49 -33.01 -0.46
N ASP A 150 6.14 -34.27 -0.19
CA ASP A 150 4.88 -34.67 0.44
C ASP A 150 5.05 -35.09 1.91
N LYS A 151 6.24 -34.87 2.51
CA LYS A 151 6.59 -35.28 3.88
C LYS A 151 6.81 -34.08 4.79
N ILE A 152 6.22 -34.15 5.98
CA ILE A 152 6.51 -33.23 7.10
C ILE A 152 7.15 -34.02 8.24
N GLU A 153 8.21 -33.47 8.80
CA GLU A 153 8.82 -33.91 10.05
C GLU A 153 8.67 -32.80 11.10
N PHE A 154 8.12 -33.15 12.24
CA PHE A 154 7.94 -32.28 13.39
C PHE A 154 8.99 -32.63 14.45
N THR A 155 9.68 -31.63 14.95
CA THR A 155 10.56 -31.73 16.11
C THR A 155 9.90 -31.01 17.28
N TYR A 156 9.65 -31.71 18.35
CA TYR A 156 9.06 -31.15 19.57
C TYR A 156 10.11 -30.51 20.47
N ALA A 157 9.68 -29.69 21.42
CA ALA A 157 10.56 -29.00 22.36
C ALA A 157 11.34 -30.01 23.26
N ASP A 158 10.80 -31.22 23.50
CA ASP A 158 11.46 -32.30 24.21
C ASP A 158 12.48 -33.09 23.37
N GLY A 159 12.69 -32.69 22.11
CA GLY A 159 13.59 -33.35 21.17
C GLY A 159 12.99 -34.53 20.41
N ARG A 160 11.78 -34.94 20.72
CA ARG A 160 11.05 -36.01 20.00
C ARG A 160 10.77 -35.61 18.58
N LYS A 161 11.00 -36.54 17.63
CA LYS A 161 10.71 -36.34 16.22
C LYS A 161 9.66 -37.31 15.73
N VAL A 162 8.70 -36.81 14.98
CA VAL A 162 7.70 -37.62 14.29
C VAL A 162 7.56 -37.14 12.84
N SER A 163 7.20 -38.00 11.93
CA SER A 163 7.01 -37.61 10.54
C SER A 163 5.96 -38.44 9.82
N SER A 164 5.29 -37.83 8.87
CA SER A 164 4.38 -38.52 7.94
C SER A 164 4.43 -37.91 6.56
N LYS A 165 4.00 -38.69 5.58
CA LYS A 165 3.58 -38.13 4.29
C LYS A 165 2.15 -37.63 4.41
N TYR A 166 1.87 -36.54 3.72
CA TYR A 166 0.55 -35.92 3.73
C TYR A 166 -0.06 -35.89 2.35
N LYS A 167 -1.38 -35.87 2.31
CA LYS A 167 -2.19 -35.72 1.09
C LYS A 167 -2.96 -34.42 1.22
N ASN A 168 -2.90 -33.59 0.18
CA ASN A 168 -3.79 -32.45 0.01
C ASN A 168 -5.24 -32.93 -0.09
N VAL A 169 -6.14 -32.34 0.64
CA VAL A 169 -7.59 -32.60 0.64
C VAL A 169 -8.40 -31.35 0.32
N GLY A 170 -7.76 -30.32 -0.21
CA GLY A 170 -8.38 -29.05 -0.59
C GLY A 170 -8.08 -27.93 0.40
N PHE A 171 -8.94 -26.95 0.41
CA PHE A 171 -8.87 -25.81 1.31
C PHE A 171 -10.26 -25.50 1.88
N TYR A 172 -10.26 -24.69 2.92
CA TYR A 172 -11.46 -24.15 3.55
C TYR A 172 -11.28 -22.65 3.69
N ILE A 173 -12.33 -21.87 3.43
CA ILE A 173 -12.28 -20.43 3.61
C ILE A 173 -12.82 -20.09 4.98
N GLN A 174 -11.92 -19.61 5.84
CA GLN A 174 -12.26 -19.09 7.16
C GLN A 174 -12.74 -17.65 7.01
N ASN A 175 -13.94 -17.37 7.49
CA ASN A 175 -14.41 -16.00 7.67
C ASN A 175 -14.14 -15.60 9.12
N TRP A 176 -13.43 -14.51 9.32
CA TRP A 176 -13.12 -13.97 10.63
C TRP A 176 -14.26 -13.07 11.15
N SER A 177 -14.34 -12.90 12.44
CA SER A 177 -15.29 -11.97 13.07
C SER A 177 -15.06 -10.52 12.67
N THR A 178 -13.85 -10.20 12.24
CA THR A 178 -13.44 -8.89 11.68
C THR A 178 -13.97 -8.61 10.27
N GLY A 179 -14.55 -9.62 9.59
CA GLY A 179 -15.02 -9.52 8.20
C GLY A 179 -13.97 -9.88 7.14
N THR A 180 -12.73 -10.13 7.55
CA THR A 180 -11.66 -10.64 6.66
C THR A 180 -11.79 -12.14 6.42
N LYS A 181 -11.14 -12.66 5.38
CA LYS A 181 -11.13 -14.09 5.03
C LYS A 181 -9.70 -14.63 5.04
N ALA A 182 -9.56 -15.94 5.23
CA ALA A 182 -8.30 -16.65 5.07
C ALA A 182 -8.50 -18.00 4.38
N ALA A 183 -7.61 -18.35 3.46
CA ALA A 183 -7.59 -19.69 2.86
C ALA A 183 -6.80 -20.64 3.77
N MET A 184 -7.48 -21.66 4.26
CA MET A 184 -6.92 -22.68 5.14
C MET A 184 -6.67 -23.94 4.32
N TYR A 185 -5.40 -24.21 3.96
CA TYR A 185 -5.02 -25.34 3.11
C TYR A 185 -4.90 -26.61 3.95
N ARG A 186 -5.67 -27.64 3.57
CA ARG A 186 -5.92 -28.84 4.38
C ARG A 186 -5.14 -30.04 3.89
N PHE A 187 -4.45 -30.71 4.82
CA PHE A 187 -3.67 -31.91 4.54
C PHE A 187 -3.97 -32.99 5.57
N VAL A 188 -4.00 -34.25 5.12
CA VAL A 188 -4.23 -35.44 5.96
C VAL A 188 -3.03 -36.37 5.89
N ALA A 189 -2.58 -36.86 7.06
CA ALA A 189 -1.49 -37.80 7.16
C ALA A 189 -1.84 -39.15 6.49
N LYS A 190 -0.95 -39.63 5.61
CA LYS A 190 -1.10 -40.95 4.96
C LYS A 190 -0.90 -42.12 5.93
N ASN A 191 -0.09 -41.95 6.97
CA ASN A 191 0.17 -42.96 7.99
C ASN A 191 -0.41 -42.53 9.34
N LYS A 192 -1.55 -43.08 9.67
CA LYS A 192 -2.25 -42.81 10.96
C LYS A 192 -1.51 -43.28 12.21
N LYS A 193 -0.48 -44.13 12.05
CA LYS A 193 0.31 -44.69 13.18
C LYS A 193 1.68 -44.00 13.31
N SER A 194 1.92 -42.93 12.59
CA SER A 194 3.22 -42.23 12.58
C SER A 194 3.51 -41.44 13.84
N GLY A 195 2.51 -41.13 14.65
CA GLY A 195 2.59 -40.22 15.79
C GLY A 195 2.61 -38.75 15.39
N ALA A 196 2.63 -38.45 14.06
CA ALA A 196 2.48 -37.10 13.55
C ALA A 196 1.01 -36.68 13.54
N PRO A 197 0.70 -35.36 13.60
CA PRO A 197 -0.66 -34.86 13.52
C PRO A 197 -1.41 -35.40 12.29
N LEU A 198 -2.66 -35.81 12.48
CA LEU A 198 -3.43 -36.45 11.40
C LEU A 198 -4.04 -35.44 10.45
N PHE A 199 -4.52 -34.33 10.96
CA PHE A 199 -5.20 -33.26 10.21
C PHE A 199 -4.42 -31.96 10.43
N ILE A 200 -4.08 -31.30 9.35
CA ILE A 200 -3.27 -30.07 9.37
C ILE A 200 -3.92 -29.02 8.47
N GLU A 201 -3.97 -27.78 8.92
CA GLU A 201 -4.32 -26.59 8.16
C GLU A 201 -3.14 -25.62 8.13
N PHE A 202 -2.74 -25.20 6.94
CA PHE A 202 -1.77 -24.12 6.73
C PHE A 202 -2.50 -22.84 6.30
N ASN A 203 -2.02 -21.71 6.80
CA ASN A 203 -2.32 -20.37 6.31
C ASN A 203 -1.03 -19.54 6.30
N ASP A 204 -0.78 -18.86 5.21
CA ASP A 204 0.34 -17.94 4.99
C ASP A 204 -0.12 -16.68 4.25
N HIS A 205 -1.40 -16.34 4.42
CA HIS A 205 -2.11 -15.22 3.79
C HIS A 205 -2.22 -15.30 2.26
N MET A 206 -1.60 -16.28 1.61
CA MET A 206 -1.64 -16.44 0.15
C MET A 206 -2.83 -17.28 -0.31
N ILE A 207 -3.44 -16.91 -1.44
CA ILE A 207 -4.59 -17.59 -2.04
C ILE A 207 -4.24 -18.39 -3.31
N GLU A 208 -3.01 -18.29 -3.78
CA GLU A 208 -2.49 -18.99 -4.95
C GLU A 208 -1.11 -19.63 -4.68
N PRO A 209 -0.62 -20.55 -5.53
CA PRO A 209 0.66 -21.20 -5.34
C PRO A 209 1.82 -20.19 -5.27
N ALA A 210 2.48 -20.14 -4.12
CA ALA A 210 3.66 -19.33 -3.86
C ALA A 210 4.53 -20.01 -2.79
N ALA A 211 5.83 -19.72 -2.75
CA ALA A 211 6.66 -20.15 -1.63
C ALA A 211 6.32 -19.31 -0.39
N ALA A 212 6.10 -19.98 0.75
CA ALA A 212 5.78 -19.29 1.98
C ALA A 212 7.01 -18.56 2.56
N GLU A 213 6.79 -17.37 3.10
CA GLU A 213 7.81 -16.61 3.88
C GLU A 213 7.69 -16.89 5.37
N HIS A 214 6.48 -17.05 5.83
CA HIS A 214 6.11 -17.61 7.12
C HIS A 214 4.79 -18.36 6.98
N PHE A 215 4.36 -19.08 8.00
CA PHE A 215 3.02 -19.65 8.00
C PHE A 215 2.50 -19.90 9.41
N HIS A 216 1.19 -19.91 9.49
CA HIS A 216 0.44 -20.40 10.65
C HIS A 216 0.02 -21.84 10.38
N ILE A 217 0.12 -22.69 11.40
CA ILE A 217 -0.29 -24.10 11.29
C ILE A 217 -1.22 -24.48 12.44
N ARG A 218 -2.30 -25.18 12.11
CA ARG A 218 -3.22 -25.74 13.08
C ARG A 218 -3.35 -27.24 12.86
N MET A 219 -3.56 -27.98 13.93
CA MET A 219 -3.45 -29.44 13.87
C MET A 219 -4.44 -30.11 14.80
N SER A 220 -4.92 -31.30 14.39
CA SER A 220 -5.75 -32.17 15.18
C SER A 220 -5.43 -33.64 14.89
N ASN A 221 -5.67 -34.53 15.87
CA ASN A 221 -5.62 -35.97 15.68
C ASN A 221 -7.01 -36.61 15.47
N GLU A 222 -8.08 -35.80 15.51
CA GLU A 222 -9.46 -36.30 15.43
C GLU A 222 -10.10 -35.93 14.07
N SER A 223 -10.23 -34.66 13.78
CA SER A 223 -10.82 -34.13 12.52
C SER A 223 -10.42 -32.68 12.31
N PHE A 224 -10.78 -32.12 11.15
CA PHE A 224 -10.65 -30.66 10.92
C PHE A 224 -11.61 -29.87 11.83
N ASP A 225 -12.81 -30.40 12.10
CA ASP A 225 -13.80 -29.74 12.97
C ASP A 225 -13.36 -29.72 14.45
N ALA A 226 -12.37 -30.53 14.82
CA ALA A 226 -11.75 -30.52 16.15
C ALA A 226 -10.60 -29.48 16.27
N ILE A 227 -10.25 -28.81 15.19
CA ILE A 227 -9.34 -27.64 15.22
C ILE A 227 -10.12 -26.47 15.79
N VAL A 228 -9.86 -26.15 17.05
CA VAL A 228 -10.66 -25.19 17.85
C VAL A 228 -9.99 -23.84 17.83
N ASP A 229 -10.83 -22.77 17.84
CA ASP A 229 -10.45 -21.39 18.05
C ASP A 229 -9.40 -20.88 17.03
N PRO A 230 -9.73 -20.85 15.75
CA PRO A 230 -8.82 -20.36 14.72
C PRO A 230 -8.42 -18.88 14.90
N GLU A 231 -9.22 -18.09 15.59
CA GLU A 231 -8.95 -16.67 15.84
C GLU A 231 -7.90 -16.44 16.93
N ASN A 232 -7.78 -17.37 17.91
CA ASN A 232 -6.87 -17.20 19.04
C ASN A 232 -5.74 -18.26 19.10
N SER A 233 -5.65 -19.15 18.13
CA SER A 233 -4.61 -20.18 18.05
C SER A 233 -4.03 -20.21 16.65
N PHE A 234 -2.84 -19.64 16.50
CA PHE A 234 -2.13 -19.50 15.24
C PHE A 234 -0.61 -19.75 15.42
N PRO A 235 -0.22 -20.98 15.83
CA PRO A 235 1.20 -21.31 15.94
C PRO A 235 1.94 -20.96 14.65
N THR A 236 2.94 -20.07 14.75
CA THR A 236 3.61 -19.42 13.62
C THR A 236 5.03 -19.92 13.49
N PHE A 237 5.44 -20.14 12.26
CA PHE A 237 6.77 -20.64 11.92
C PHE A 237 7.40 -19.75 10.86
N PHE A 238 8.68 -19.42 11.08
CA PHE A 238 9.53 -18.65 10.18
C PHE A 238 10.66 -19.56 9.63
N PRO A 239 11.30 -19.20 8.50
CA PRO A 239 12.48 -19.93 8.02
C PRO A 239 13.51 -20.11 9.13
N ALA A 240 14.09 -21.31 9.22
CA ALA A 240 15.09 -21.61 10.26
C ALA A 240 16.42 -20.84 10.07
N SER A 241 16.60 -20.20 8.93
CA SER A 241 17.73 -19.30 8.62
C SER A 241 17.55 -17.91 9.21
N MET A 242 16.32 -17.46 9.49
CA MET A 242 16.09 -16.15 10.08
C MET A 242 16.53 -16.11 11.55
N SER A 243 17.21 -15.05 11.93
CA SER A 243 17.54 -14.75 13.33
C SER A 243 16.31 -14.32 14.10
N GLY A 244 16.42 -14.26 15.44
CA GLY A 244 15.34 -13.72 16.27
C GLY A 244 15.09 -12.24 16.03
N GLU A 245 16.13 -11.47 15.68
CA GLU A 245 16.09 -10.07 15.35
C GLU A 245 15.33 -9.84 14.03
N GLU A 246 15.67 -10.56 12.96
CA GLU A 246 14.94 -10.50 11.67
C GLU A 246 13.46 -10.89 11.81
N ILE A 247 13.13 -11.84 12.69
CA ILE A 247 11.74 -12.20 12.98
C ILE A 247 11.04 -11.08 13.76
N CYS A 248 11.75 -10.42 14.68
CA CYS A 248 11.22 -9.26 15.40
C CYS A 248 10.91 -8.11 14.46
N GLU A 249 11.85 -7.74 13.59
CA GLU A 249 11.69 -6.72 12.55
C GLU A 249 10.54 -7.05 11.58
N HIS A 250 10.46 -8.32 11.14
CA HIS A 250 9.35 -8.76 10.28
C HIS A 250 7.98 -8.60 10.96
N LEU A 251 7.90 -8.87 12.26
CA LEU A 251 6.67 -8.70 13.04
C LEU A 251 6.34 -7.24 13.34
N ALA A 252 7.35 -6.40 13.45
CA ALA A 252 7.23 -4.96 13.62
C ALA A 252 6.72 -4.25 12.36
N GLY A 253 6.89 -4.87 11.18
CA GLY A 253 6.55 -4.30 9.88
C GLY A 253 7.75 -3.74 9.11
N HIS A 254 8.96 -3.86 9.65
CA HIS A 254 10.21 -3.45 9.00
C HIS A 254 10.89 -4.66 8.34
N GLY A 255 10.47 -5.01 7.14
CA GLY A 255 11.15 -6.02 6.33
C GLY A 255 12.32 -5.42 5.55
N HIS A 256 13.54 -5.46 6.10
CA HIS A 256 14.75 -5.18 5.33
C HIS A 256 15.30 -6.47 4.73
N SER A 257 15.54 -6.47 3.43
CA SER A 257 16.37 -7.48 2.77
C SER A 257 17.85 -7.12 3.00
N HIS A 258 18.57 -7.97 3.75
CA HIS A 258 20.02 -7.88 3.85
C HIS A 258 20.68 -8.52 2.61
N ASP A 259 21.40 -7.73 1.84
CA ASP A 259 22.51 -8.21 1.02
C ASP A 259 23.82 -7.96 1.80
N GLU A 260 24.52 -9.08 2.14
CA GLU A 260 25.86 -9.02 2.70
C GLU A 260 26.85 -8.65 1.59
N ASP A 261 27.60 -7.55 1.78
CA ASP A 261 29.04 -7.51 1.49
C ASP A 261 29.71 -6.31 2.16
N GLY A 262 30.85 -6.61 2.74
CA GLY A 262 31.58 -5.97 3.80
C GLY A 262 32.15 -4.57 3.61
N ASP A 263 32.50 -4.04 4.78
CA ASP A 263 33.56 -3.11 5.19
C ASP A 263 33.26 -1.62 5.44
N GLU A 264 33.53 -1.32 6.72
CA GLU A 264 34.02 -0.09 7.35
C GLU A 264 33.11 1.12 7.62
N HIS A 265 32.80 1.23 8.94
CA HIS A 265 32.64 2.45 9.75
C HIS A 265 32.10 3.74 9.13
N GLY A 266 30.86 4.02 9.42
CA GLY A 266 30.30 5.35 9.38
C GLY A 266 29.00 5.40 10.20
N HIS A 267 28.97 6.23 11.22
CA HIS A 267 27.75 6.54 11.94
C HIS A 267 26.69 7.02 10.96
N HIS A 268 25.73 6.19 10.64
CA HIS A 268 24.52 6.61 9.96
C HIS A 268 23.44 6.87 11.02
N HIS A 269 23.01 8.09 11.09
CA HIS A 269 21.72 8.47 11.64
C HIS A 269 20.67 7.78 10.75
N GLU A 270 19.79 6.97 11.35
CA GLU A 270 18.57 6.51 10.72
C GLU A 270 17.80 7.75 10.28
N HIS A 271 17.74 7.97 8.99
CA HIS A 271 16.73 8.82 8.40
C HIS A 271 15.57 7.91 8.07
N ASP A 272 14.45 8.05 8.79
CA ASP A 272 13.14 7.66 8.26
C ASP A 272 13.09 8.21 6.84
N GLU A 273 13.00 7.37 5.83
CA GLU A 273 12.81 7.83 4.46
C GLU A 273 11.42 8.44 4.38
N VAL A 274 11.41 9.76 4.40
CA VAL A 274 10.18 10.56 4.35
C VAL A 274 9.58 10.41 2.97
N GLU A 275 8.47 9.69 2.87
CA GLU A 275 7.70 9.61 1.64
C GLU A 275 7.06 10.96 1.32
N TYR A 276 7.23 11.40 0.09
CA TYR A 276 6.68 12.66 -0.40
C TYR A 276 5.46 12.42 -1.28
N ASP A 277 4.40 13.19 -1.05
CA ASP A 277 3.23 13.19 -1.94
C ASP A 277 3.61 13.68 -3.34
N GLU A 278 3.50 12.80 -4.31
CA GLU A 278 3.89 13.02 -5.69
C GLU A 278 2.86 13.85 -6.50
N HIS A 279 1.66 14.09 -5.97
CA HIS A 279 0.55 14.75 -6.69
C HIS A 279 0.70 16.28 -6.78
N VAL A 280 1.92 16.73 -6.95
CA VAL A 280 2.32 18.16 -6.92
C VAL A 280 1.57 19.04 -7.93
N TRP A 281 1.11 18.46 -9.03
CA TRP A 281 0.38 19.18 -10.09
C TRP A 281 -1.06 19.52 -9.69
N LEU A 282 -1.62 18.93 -8.66
CA LEU A 282 -2.99 19.20 -8.19
C LEU A 282 -3.10 20.52 -7.41
N SER A 283 -1.98 21.15 -7.09
CA SER A 283 -1.93 22.56 -6.70
C SER A 283 -1.90 23.46 -7.94
N VAL A 284 -2.88 24.32 -8.09
CA VAL A 284 -2.90 25.32 -9.19
C VAL A 284 -1.72 26.31 -9.05
N LYS A 285 -1.30 26.60 -7.82
CA LYS A 285 -0.12 27.45 -7.52
C LYS A 285 1.18 26.78 -7.95
N ASN A 286 1.33 25.48 -7.66
CA ASN A 286 2.49 24.70 -8.12
C ASN A 286 2.51 24.60 -9.66
N ALA A 287 1.36 24.38 -10.28
CA ALA A 287 1.26 24.35 -11.75
C ALA A 287 1.76 25.64 -12.40
N ALA A 288 1.53 26.79 -11.79
CA ALA A 288 2.06 28.08 -12.28
C ALA A 288 3.60 28.15 -12.17
N VAL A 289 4.17 27.66 -11.05
CA VAL A 289 5.63 27.58 -10.86
C VAL A 289 6.25 26.63 -11.87
N LEU A 290 5.68 25.43 -12.02
CA LEU A 290 6.15 24.41 -12.98
C LEU A 290 6.07 24.91 -14.43
N THR A 291 4.99 25.61 -14.79
CA THR A 291 4.85 26.21 -16.14
C THR A 291 6.00 27.16 -16.45
N ASN A 292 6.36 28.05 -15.53
CA ASN A 292 7.47 28.98 -15.71
C ASN A 292 8.82 28.25 -15.78
N ALA A 293 9.05 27.24 -14.95
CA ALA A 293 10.28 26.47 -14.96
C ALA A 293 10.47 25.69 -16.26
N ILE A 294 9.41 25.04 -16.75
CA ILE A 294 9.41 24.31 -18.02
C ILE A 294 9.68 25.28 -19.18
N ALA A 295 8.97 26.41 -19.23
CA ALA A 295 9.16 27.42 -20.25
C ALA A 295 10.62 27.92 -20.30
N SER A 296 11.20 28.20 -19.13
CA SER A 296 12.61 28.64 -19.03
C SER A 296 13.62 27.60 -19.55
N GLN A 297 13.33 26.30 -19.45
CA GLN A 297 14.18 25.27 -20.05
C GLN A 297 13.99 25.20 -21.57
N ILE A 298 12.74 25.35 -22.08
CA ILE A 298 12.46 25.35 -23.50
C ILE A 298 13.14 26.57 -24.17
N GLU A 299 13.10 27.77 -23.54
CA GLU A 299 13.76 28.98 -24.00
C GLU A 299 15.28 28.79 -24.15
N LYS A 300 15.92 28.02 -23.26
CA LYS A 300 17.34 27.71 -23.36
C LYS A 300 17.66 26.73 -24.50
N LEU A 301 16.75 25.76 -24.74
CA LEU A 301 16.91 24.75 -25.80
C LEU A 301 16.65 25.33 -27.20
N ASP A 302 15.76 26.32 -27.29
CA ASP A 302 15.39 27.00 -28.54
C ASP A 302 15.37 28.53 -28.36
N PRO A 303 16.56 29.18 -28.30
CA PRO A 303 16.67 30.62 -28.04
C PRO A 303 16.04 31.51 -29.12
N GLU A 304 15.96 31.01 -30.34
CA GLU A 304 15.37 31.79 -31.47
C GLU A 304 13.88 32.06 -31.24
N ASN A 305 13.18 31.13 -30.54
CA ASN A 305 11.76 31.26 -30.24
C ASN A 305 11.48 31.62 -28.76
N ALA A 306 12.50 31.97 -27.97
CA ALA A 306 12.38 32.23 -26.54
C ALA A 306 11.27 33.21 -26.15
N SER A 307 11.14 34.33 -26.95
CA SER A 307 10.09 35.32 -26.69
C SER A 307 8.66 34.81 -26.87
N VAL A 308 8.47 33.83 -27.76
CA VAL A 308 7.17 33.16 -27.96
C VAL A 308 6.85 32.26 -26.78
N TYR A 309 7.82 31.48 -26.31
CA TYR A 309 7.65 30.61 -25.15
C TYR A 309 7.34 31.41 -23.88
N ALA A 310 8.09 32.48 -23.63
CA ALA A 310 7.86 33.39 -22.52
C ALA A 310 6.45 34.02 -22.55
N ALA A 311 6.00 34.50 -23.73
CA ALA A 311 4.66 35.05 -23.88
C ALA A 311 3.56 33.99 -23.63
N ASN A 312 3.73 32.78 -24.16
CA ASN A 312 2.77 31.71 -23.99
C ASN A 312 2.70 31.27 -22.50
N ALA A 313 3.85 31.10 -21.83
CA ALA A 313 3.91 30.77 -20.42
C ALA A 313 3.23 31.82 -19.55
N LYS A 314 3.52 33.11 -19.80
CA LYS A 314 2.87 34.22 -19.10
C LYS A 314 1.34 34.18 -19.24
N ASN A 315 0.84 34.06 -20.48
CA ASN A 315 -0.61 33.96 -20.72
C ASN A 315 -1.25 32.75 -20.01
N TYR A 316 -0.54 31.64 -19.94
CA TYR A 316 -1.04 30.42 -19.26
C TYR A 316 -1.05 30.59 -17.75
N VAL A 317 0.02 31.14 -17.18
CA VAL A 317 0.13 31.46 -15.75
C VAL A 317 -0.93 32.46 -15.30
N GLU A 318 -1.26 33.47 -16.14
CA GLU A 318 -2.37 34.40 -15.86
C GLU A 318 -3.71 33.66 -15.73
N LYS A 319 -3.97 32.65 -16.57
CA LYS A 319 -5.17 31.80 -16.47
C LYS A 319 -5.16 30.93 -15.22
N LEU A 320 -4.01 30.37 -14.86
CA LEU A 320 -3.84 29.58 -13.63
C LEU A 320 -4.10 30.45 -12.39
N ASN A 321 -3.53 31.64 -12.34
CA ASN A 321 -3.73 32.59 -11.23
C ASN A 321 -5.21 33.03 -11.11
N ALA A 322 -5.89 33.19 -12.24
CA ALA A 322 -7.33 33.49 -12.24
C ALA A 322 -8.16 32.31 -11.72
N LEU A 323 -7.74 31.07 -12.00
CA LEU A 323 -8.37 29.87 -11.48
C LEU A 323 -8.09 29.70 -9.99
N ASP A 324 -6.84 29.91 -9.53
CA ASP A 324 -6.45 29.90 -8.12
C ASP A 324 -7.32 30.86 -7.28
N LYS A 325 -7.51 32.08 -7.79
CA LYS A 325 -8.41 33.05 -7.16
C LYS A 325 -9.83 32.53 -7.01
N LYS A 326 -10.38 31.88 -8.06
CA LYS A 326 -11.72 31.30 -8.00
C LYS A 326 -11.83 30.16 -6.97
N TYR A 327 -10.82 29.32 -6.83
CA TYR A 327 -10.74 28.31 -5.78
C TYR A 327 -10.79 28.96 -4.39
N SER A 328 -9.94 29.98 -4.17
CA SER A 328 -9.90 30.71 -2.90
C SER A 328 -11.25 31.35 -2.56
N GLU A 329 -11.89 32.02 -3.52
CA GLU A 329 -13.21 32.65 -3.34
C GLU A 329 -14.29 31.60 -3.06
N THR A 330 -14.28 30.48 -3.79
CA THR A 330 -15.24 29.39 -3.62
C THR A 330 -15.14 28.79 -2.21
N VAL A 331 -13.93 28.45 -1.78
CA VAL A 331 -13.71 27.87 -0.46
C VAL A 331 -14.05 28.89 0.62
N ALA A 332 -13.64 30.17 0.48
CA ALA A 332 -13.95 31.21 1.45
C ALA A 332 -15.45 31.36 1.69
N SER A 333 -16.27 31.30 0.64
CA SER A 333 -17.74 31.47 0.69
C SER A 333 -18.53 30.20 1.00
N SER A 334 -17.89 29.02 1.00
CA SER A 334 -18.58 27.75 1.19
C SER A 334 -19.03 27.50 2.63
N LYS A 335 -20.07 26.70 2.79
CA LYS A 335 -20.66 26.31 4.07
C LYS A 335 -19.73 25.38 4.84
N PHE A 336 -19.20 24.39 4.16
CA PHE A 336 -18.28 23.41 4.74
C PHE A 336 -16.84 23.73 4.37
N LYS A 337 -15.87 23.30 5.21
CA LYS A 337 -14.44 23.41 4.98
C LYS A 337 -13.78 22.02 5.00
N THR A 338 -14.58 20.99 4.90
CA THR A 338 -14.12 19.60 4.96
C THR A 338 -14.70 18.84 3.77
N ILE A 339 -13.85 18.06 3.12
CA ILE A 339 -14.20 17.11 2.07
C ILE A 339 -13.93 15.70 2.54
N LEU A 340 -14.70 14.73 2.02
CA LEU A 340 -14.54 13.33 2.41
C LEU A 340 -14.55 12.46 1.16
N PHE A 341 -13.50 11.63 1.02
CA PHE A 341 -13.34 10.69 -0.07
C PHE A 341 -13.63 9.26 0.39
N GLY A 342 -14.53 8.59 -0.26
CA GLY A 342 -14.67 7.14 -0.21
C GLY A 342 -13.76 6.51 -1.24
N ASP A 343 -12.49 6.86 -1.21
CA ASP A 343 -11.45 6.51 -2.18
C ASP A 343 -10.08 6.93 -1.64
N ARG A 344 -8.99 6.80 -2.47
CA ARG A 344 -7.69 7.42 -2.20
C ARG A 344 -7.76 8.95 -2.37
N PHE A 345 -6.83 9.65 -1.70
CA PHE A 345 -6.84 11.11 -1.65
C PHE A 345 -5.59 11.75 -2.27
N PRO A 346 -5.53 11.96 -3.58
CA PRO A 346 -4.39 12.63 -4.22
C PRO A 346 -4.43 14.17 -4.12
N PHE A 347 -5.45 14.77 -3.53
CA PHE A 347 -5.69 16.22 -3.55
C PHE A 347 -5.10 16.99 -2.37
N ARG A 348 -4.08 16.45 -1.68
CA ARG A 348 -3.47 17.09 -0.51
C ARG A 348 -3.00 18.51 -0.78
N TYR A 349 -2.23 18.72 -1.86
CA TYR A 349 -1.76 20.06 -2.22
C TYR A 349 -2.89 21.05 -2.46
N LEU A 350 -3.98 20.61 -3.10
CA LEU A 350 -5.16 21.43 -3.30
C LEU A 350 -5.84 21.74 -1.96
N ALA A 351 -5.99 20.77 -1.09
CA ALA A 351 -6.60 20.95 0.23
C ALA A 351 -5.82 21.97 1.07
N ASP A 352 -4.51 21.85 1.11
CA ASP A 352 -3.62 22.74 1.84
C ASP A 352 -3.60 24.16 1.26
N ASP A 353 -3.61 24.28 -0.07
CA ASP A 353 -3.61 25.59 -0.74
C ASP A 353 -4.79 26.47 -0.35
N TYR A 354 -5.93 25.86 -0.03
CA TYR A 354 -7.18 26.57 0.28
C TYR A 354 -7.68 26.35 1.70
N GLY A 355 -6.90 25.67 2.57
CA GLY A 355 -7.23 25.45 3.98
C GLY A 355 -8.42 24.52 4.18
N LEU A 356 -8.58 23.52 3.32
CA LEU A 356 -9.57 22.46 3.47
C LEU A 356 -9.07 21.36 4.39
N LYS A 357 -9.94 20.87 5.27
CA LYS A 357 -9.75 19.60 5.96
C LYS A 357 -10.25 18.45 5.08
N TYR A 358 -9.71 17.27 5.29
CA TYR A 358 -10.15 16.11 4.53
C TYR A 358 -10.13 14.83 5.37
N TYR A 359 -10.95 13.87 4.95
CA TYR A 359 -10.93 12.48 5.37
C TYR A 359 -10.99 11.62 4.12
N ALA A 360 -10.35 10.46 4.14
CA ALA A 360 -10.36 9.56 2.99
C ALA A 360 -10.16 8.10 3.42
N ALA A 361 -10.43 7.18 2.53
CA ALA A 361 -10.20 5.76 2.78
C ALA A 361 -8.71 5.42 2.77
N PHE A 362 -7.95 6.04 1.85
CA PHE A 362 -6.52 5.76 1.64
C PHE A 362 -5.74 7.03 1.32
N VAL A 363 -4.43 6.96 1.48
CA VAL A 363 -3.47 7.97 0.99
C VAL A 363 -3.48 8.03 -0.55
N GLY A 364 -2.90 9.10 -1.11
CA GLY A 364 -2.96 9.39 -2.54
C GLY A 364 -2.34 8.35 -3.45
N CYS A 365 -1.18 7.80 -3.06
CA CYS A 365 -0.41 6.82 -3.83
C CYS A 365 -0.86 5.37 -3.58
N SER A 366 -1.81 5.12 -2.69
CA SER A 366 -2.27 3.77 -2.36
C SER A 366 -2.74 2.98 -3.58
N ALA A 367 -2.31 1.72 -3.68
CA ALA A 367 -2.81 0.74 -4.64
C ALA A 367 -4.10 0.04 -4.16
N GLU A 368 -4.51 0.28 -2.90
CA GLU A 368 -5.67 -0.34 -2.29
C GLU A 368 -6.97 0.00 -3.04
N SER A 369 -7.82 -0.99 -3.21
CA SER A 369 -9.12 -0.87 -3.88
C SER A 369 -10.30 -1.16 -2.95
N GLU A 370 -10.04 -1.69 -1.74
CA GLU A 370 -11.04 -2.08 -0.76
C GLU A 370 -10.69 -1.53 0.62
N ALA A 371 -11.62 -0.80 1.22
CA ALA A 371 -11.45 -0.25 2.55
C ALA A 371 -11.92 -1.23 3.63
N SER A 372 -11.25 -1.25 4.78
CA SER A 372 -11.66 -2.00 5.94
C SER A 372 -13.04 -1.56 6.43
N PHE A 373 -13.75 -2.46 7.11
CA PHE A 373 -15.04 -2.11 7.71
C PHE A 373 -14.92 -0.94 8.71
N GLU A 374 -13.82 -0.89 9.44
CA GLU A 374 -13.54 0.18 10.42
C GLU A 374 -13.38 1.52 9.74
N THR A 375 -12.62 1.59 8.65
CA THR A 375 -12.47 2.79 7.80
C THR A 375 -13.83 3.25 7.27
N VAL A 376 -14.63 2.34 6.73
CA VAL A 376 -15.97 2.66 6.21
C VAL A 376 -16.89 3.24 7.30
N ILE A 377 -16.91 2.61 8.49
CA ILE A 377 -17.74 3.08 9.62
C ILE A 377 -17.23 4.43 10.14
N PHE A 378 -15.91 4.61 10.23
CA PHE A 378 -15.33 5.90 10.61
C PHE A 378 -15.76 7.01 9.64
N LEU A 379 -15.61 6.80 8.34
CA LEU A 379 -15.98 7.77 7.32
C LEU A 379 -17.50 8.06 7.35
N ALA A 380 -18.33 7.05 7.53
CA ALA A 380 -19.78 7.24 7.66
C ALA A 380 -20.15 8.09 8.88
N LYS A 381 -19.51 7.87 10.03
CA LYS A 381 -19.66 8.71 11.22
C LYS A 381 -19.25 10.15 10.96
N LYS A 382 -18.11 10.37 10.29
CA LYS A 382 -17.65 11.73 9.95
C LYS A 382 -18.61 12.45 9.01
N VAL A 383 -19.20 11.75 8.03
CA VAL A 383 -20.26 12.30 7.17
C VAL A 383 -21.45 12.78 8.02
N ASP A 384 -21.89 11.97 8.98
CA ASP A 384 -23.04 12.32 9.86
C ASP A 384 -22.67 13.44 10.83
N GLU A 385 -21.52 13.38 11.51
CA GLU A 385 -21.04 14.39 12.46
C GLU A 385 -20.89 15.77 11.82
N LEU A 386 -20.34 15.83 10.62
CA LEU A 386 -20.11 17.07 9.91
C LEU A 386 -21.32 17.51 9.07
N GLY A 387 -22.29 16.63 8.90
CA GLY A 387 -23.48 16.89 8.10
C GLY A 387 -23.20 17.05 6.61
N LEU A 388 -22.20 16.34 6.08
CA LEU A 388 -21.78 16.44 4.68
C LEU A 388 -22.87 15.91 3.75
N GLY A 389 -23.08 16.62 2.64
CA GLY A 389 -24.07 16.26 1.61
C GLY A 389 -23.54 15.33 0.52
N SER A 390 -22.23 15.03 0.52
CA SER A 390 -21.59 14.23 -0.52
C SER A 390 -20.38 13.46 0.01
N VAL A 391 -20.05 12.37 -0.70
CA VAL A 391 -18.81 11.60 -0.59
C VAL A 391 -18.13 11.65 -1.96
N LEU A 392 -16.85 11.98 -1.99
CA LEU A 392 -16.09 12.13 -3.24
C LEU A 392 -15.36 10.84 -3.60
N THR A 393 -15.07 10.70 -4.89
CA THR A 393 -14.24 9.65 -5.49
C THR A 393 -13.30 10.26 -6.54
N ILE A 394 -12.32 9.49 -7.00
CA ILE A 394 -11.47 9.88 -8.14
C ILE A 394 -12.06 9.41 -9.48
N GLU A 395 -11.46 9.83 -10.61
CA GLU A 395 -12.00 9.66 -11.96
C GLU A 395 -12.30 8.22 -12.38
N ASN A 396 -11.44 7.27 -12.04
CA ASN A 396 -11.56 5.86 -12.45
C ASN A 396 -12.18 4.94 -11.39
N SER A 397 -12.62 5.51 -10.28
CA SER A 397 -13.27 4.76 -9.21
C SER A 397 -14.60 4.17 -9.67
N ASP A 398 -14.89 2.94 -9.27
CA ASP A 398 -16.21 2.34 -9.40
C ASP A 398 -17.21 2.86 -8.34
N GLY A 399 -16.73 3.60 -7.35
CA GLY A 399 -17.50 4.24 -6.29
C GLY A 399 -18.03 3.28 -5.22
N LYS A 400 -17.64 2.01 -5.21
CA LYS A 400 -18.14 1.03 -4.23
C LYS A 400 -17.93 1.48 -2.79
N ILE A 401 -16.72 1.93 -2.45
CA ILE A 401 -16.41 2.40 -1.09
C ILE A 401 -17.29 3.59 -0.73
N ALA A 402 -17.40 4.59 -1.60
CA ALA A 402 -18.25 5.76 -1.38
C ALA A 402 -19.72 5.37 -1.15
N HIS A 403 -20.26 4.45 -1.96
CA HIS A 403 -21.60 3.92 -1.77
C HIS A 403 -21.73 3.16 -0.45
N THR A 404 -20.74 2.35 -0.07
CA THR A 404 -20.77 1.61 1.20
C THR A 404 -20.71 2.57 2.39
N VAL A 405 -19.89 3.63 2.34
CA VAL A 405 -19.89 4.70 3.35
C VAL A 405 -21.27 5.31 3.47
N ILE A 406 -21.91 5.70 2.35
CA ILE A 406 -23.25 6.31 2.36
C ILE A 406 -24.31 5.37 2.95
N GLN A 407 -24.26 4.07 2.63
CA GLN A 407 -25.20 3.09 3.19
C GLN A 407 -25.07 2.94 4.71
N ASN A 408 -23.94 3.28 5.29
CA ASN A 408 -23.70 3.26 6.73
C ASN A 408 -23.93 4.61 7.43
N THR A 409 -24.29 5.67 6.70
CA THR A 409 -24.73 6.94 7.30
C THR A 409 -26.18 6.88 7.78
N SER A 410 -26.54 7.80 8.68
CA SER A 410 -27.92 7.89 9.22
C SER A 410 -28.95 8.24 8.15
N LYS A 411 -28.62 9.15 7.22
CA LYS A 411 -29.56 9.67 6.21
C LYS A 411 -29.55 8.89 4.90
N LYS A 412 -28.45 8.28 4.53
CA LYS A 412 -28.24 7.48 3.30
C LYS A 412 -28.62 8.21 2.00
N ASN A 413 -28.53 9.53 1.97
CA ASN A 413 -28.97 10.37 0.85
C ASN A 413 -27.87 11.28 0.30
N GLN A 414 -26.62 11.07 0.72
CA GLN A 414 -25.49 11.81 0.21
C GLN A 414 -25.25 11.47 -1.26
N LYS A 415 -24.72 12.45 -2.00
CA LYS A 415 -24.32 12.25 -3.39
C LYS A 415 -22.92 11.68 -3.48
N VAL A 416 -22.67 10.83 -4.46
CA VAL A 416 -21.30 10.51 -4.88
C VAL A 416 -20.89 11.53 -5.94
N LEU A 417 -19.84 12.30 -5.67
CA LEU A 417 -19.27 13.27 -6.59
C LEU A 417 -17.86 12.82 -7.01
N LYS A 418 -17.45 13.18 -8.21
CA LYS A 418 -16.19 12.71 -8.79
C LYS A 418 -15.27 13.88 -9.07
N MET A 419 -14.04 13.84 -8.53
CA MET A 419 -12.94 14.73 -8.88
C MET A 419 -11.90 13.99 -9.72
N ASP A 420 -11.30 14.66 -10.68
CA ASP A 420 -10.34 14.10 -11.60
C ASP A 420 -8.91 14.46 -11.18
N SER A 421 -8.13 13.44 -10.81
CA SER A 421 -6.74 13.61 -10.36
C SER A 421 -5.73 13.79 -11.48
N LEU A 422 -6.16 13.67 -12.73
CA LEU A 422 -5.29 13.70 -13.92
C LEU A 422 -4.22 12.59 -13.98
N GLN A 423 -4.28 11.59 -13.12
CA GLN A 423 -3.34 10.44 -13.12
C GLN A 423 -3.57 9.50 -14.31
N SER A 424 -4.79 9.44 -14.82
CA SER A 424 -5.22 8.44 -15.83
C SER A 424 -5.38 9.01 -17.23
N VAL A 425 -4.75 10.16 -17.51
CA VAL A 425 -4.89 10.81 -18.81
C VAL A 425 -4.17 10.02 -19.91
N ASN A 426 -4.91 9.67 -20.95
CA ASN A 426 -4.39 8.93 -22.09
C ASN A 426 -4.49 9.71 -23.41
N GLN A 427 -3.92 9.18 -24.49
CA GLN A 427 -3.90 9.82 -25.80
C GLN A 427 -5.30 10.12 -26.36
N LYS A 428 -6.30 9.33 -26.03
CA LYS A 428 -7.69 9.54 -26.47
C LYS A 428 -8.29 10.76 -25.77
N ASP A 429 -8.00 10.92 -24.49
CA ASP A 429 -8.46 12.07 -23.70
C ASP A 429 -7.86 13.37 -24.21
N ILE A 430 -6.55 13.38 -24.51
CA ILE A 430 -5.86 14.53 -25.09
C ILE A 430 -6.45 14.90 -26.45
N LYS A 431 -6.67 13.91 -27.33
CA LYS A 431 -7.32 14.12 -28.64
C LYS A 431 -8.76 14.60 -28.50
N GLY A 432 -9.44 14.22 -27.41
CA GLY A 432 -10.78 14.69 -27.05
C GLY A 432 -10.81 16.10 -26.48
N GLY A 433 -9.65 16.76 -26.31
CA GLY A 433 -9.53 18.13 -25.80
C GLY A 433 -9.34 18.23 -24.29
N LYS A 434 -9.19 17.11 -23.56
CA LYS A 434 -8.89 17.12 -22.13
C LYS A 434 -7.57 17.86 -21.89
N ASN A 435 -7.58 18.80 -20.97
CA ASN A 435 -6.41 19.59 -20.62
C ASN A 435 -6.46 19.99 -19.15
N TYR A 436 -5.33 20.35 -18.58
CA TYR A 436 -5.17 20.66 -17.16
C TYR A 436 -6.15 21.75 -16.68
N LEU A 437 -6.17 22.92 -17.38
CA LEU A 437 -6.98 24.07 -16.96
C LEU A 437 -8.48 23.75 -16.99
N GLY A 438 -8.94 23.00 -18.01
CA GLY A 438 -10.31 22.53 -18.14
C GLY A 438 -10.69 21.60 -17.00
N THR A 439 -9.87 20.58 -16.76
CA THR A 439 -10.12 19.58 -15.69
C THR A 439 -10.12 20.23 -14.30
N MET A 440 -9.18 21.11 -14.02
CA MET A 440 -9.15 21.80 -12.72
C MET A 440 -10.32 22.80 -12.58
N THR A 441 -10.87 23.33 -13.68
CA THR A 441 -12.10 24.12 -13.64
C THR A 441 -13.34 23.28 -13.36
N GLU A 442 -13.39 22.05 -13.89
CA GLU A 442 -14.44 21.08 -13.58
C GLU A 442 -14.34 20.64 -12.12
N ASN A 443 -13.15 20.32 -11.62
CA ASN A 443 -12.90 20.01 -10.23
C ASN A 443 -13.37 21.13 -9.28
N LEU A 444 -13.16 22.38 -9.64
CA LEU A 444 -13.69 23.51 -8.87
C LEU A 444 -15.22 23.49 -8.77
N SER A 445 -15.90 23.12 -9.84
CA SER A 445 -17.37 23.03 -9.85
C SER A 445 -17.86 21.90 -8.95
N VAL A 446 -17.19 20.74 -8.98
CA VAL A 446 -17.46 19.61 -8.09
C VAL A 446 -17.20 19.99 -6.62
N LEU A 447 -16.05 20.63 -6.36
CA LEU A 447 -15.69 21.08 -5.01
C LEU A 447 -16.72 22.07 -4.46
N LYS A 448 -17.19 23.01 -5.29
CA LYS A 448 -18.24 23.95 -4.92
C LYS A 448 -19.54 23.22 -4.50
N GLU A 449 -19.92 22.17 -5.22
CA GLU A 449 -21.09 21.34 -4.86
C GLU A 449 -20.84 20.59 -3.55
N ALA A 450 -19.65 19.98 -3.39
CA ALA A 450 -19.31 19.21 -2.21
C ALA A 450 -19.30 20.04 -0.92
N LEU A 451 -18.95 21.33 -1.01
CA LEU A 451 -18.79 22.23 0.13
C LEU A 451 -20.06 23.02 0.47
N ASN A 452 -21.18 22.82 -0.20
CA ASN A 452 -22.45 23.53 0.01
C ASN A 452 -23.66 22.59 0.12
#